data_5a92f44bb68f7b62494d14eafed07bc5
#
_entry.id   5a92f44bb68f7b62494d14eafed07bc5
#
_cell.length_a   1.000
_cell.length_b   1.000
_cell.length_c   1.000
_cell.angle_alpha   90.00
_cell.angle_beta   90.00
_cell.angle_gamma   90.00
#
_symmetry.space_group_name_H-M   'P 1'
#
loop_
_entity.id
_entity.type
_entity.pdbx_description
1 polymer ?
#
loop_
_entity_poly.entity_id
_entity_poly.type
_entity_poly.pdbx_seq_one_letter_code
_entity_poly.pdbx_strand_id
1 'polypeptide(L)'
;MVYFCQECGYESSKWMGQCPGCKAWNSFAEEPVSTGKKASGGGKSVSRQQSEPVILKEISLKEDERQTTNIGELDRVLGGGIVPGSLVLVGGDPGIGKSTLLLQVCRNLAENGSSVLYISGEESLRQIKLRANRIGTFNENLQLLCETNLDIVREVMERK
;
A
#
# COMPACT_ATOMS: atom_id res chain seq x y z
N MET A 1 16.88 -20.35 2.31
CA MET A 1 15.48 -20.57 1.90
C MET A 1 15.02 -21.83 2.59
N VAL A 2 13.89 -21.78 3.25
CA VAL A 2 13.25 -22.95 3.87
C VAL A 2 11.85 -23.06 3.29
N TYR A 3 11.44 -24.25 2.96
CA TYR A 3 10.12 -24.55 2.44
C TYR A 3 9.32 -25.23 3.54
N PHE A 4 8.09 -24.80 3.76
CA PHE A 4 7.20 -25.44 4.74
C PHE A 4 5.91 -25.92 4.06
N CYS A 5 5.39 -27.04 4.55
CA CYS A 5 4.13 -27.59 4.07
C CYS A 5 2.96 -26.83 4.70
N GLN A 6 2.09 -26.23 3.89
CA GLN A 6 0.92 -25.48 4.35
C GLN A 6 -0.12 -26.32 5.09
N GLU A 7 -0.13 -27.64 4.86
CA GLU A 7 -1.10 -28.57 5.46
C GLU A 7 -0.66 -29.09 6.83
N CYS A 8 0.64 -29.36 7.03
CA CYS A 8 1.10 -30.00 8.26
C CYS A 8 2.30 -29.33 8.93
N GLY A 9 2.82 -28.23 8.37
CA GLY A 9 3.95 -27.49 8.92
C GLY A 9 5.31 -28.19 8.79
N TYR A 10 5.43 -29.28 8.01
CA TYR A 10 6.71 -29.94 7.80
C TYR A 10 7.68 -29.03 7.08
N GLU A 11 8.90 -28.86 7.62
CA GLU A 11 9.94 -27.99 7.07
C GLU A 11 10.97 -28.76 6.24
N SER A 12 11.39 -28.20 5.12
CA SER A 12 12.42 -28.75 4.25
C SER A 12 13.35 -27.67 3.70
N SER A 13 14.63 -28.00 3.53
CA SER A 13 15.60 -27.12 2.87
C SER A 13 15.48 -27.09 1.34
N LYS A 14 14.64 -27.98 0.77
CA LYS A 14 14.38 -28.08 -0.67
C LYS A 14 12.90 -28.18 -0.93
N TRP A 15 12.46 -27.60 -2.03
CA TRP A 15 11.09 -27.78 -2.50
C TRP A 15 10.89 -29.25 -2.91
N MET A 16 9.77 -29.85 -2.48
CA MET A 16 9.37 -31.20 -2.81
C MET A 16 7.94 -31.20 -3.34
N GLY A 17 7.68 -31.93 -4.42
CA GLY A 17 6.36 -32.03 -5.01
C GLY A 17 5.34 -32.70 -4.10
N GLN A 18 5.77 -33.60 -3.20
CA GLN A 18 4.93 -34.29 -2.21
C GLN A 18 5.54 -34.15 -0.81
N CYS A 19 4.72 -33.79 0.16
CA CYS A 19 5.16 -33.68 1.55
C CYS A 19 5.38 -35.07 2.16
N PRO A 20 6.55 -35.37 2.75
CA PRO A 20 6.81 -36.66 3.40
C PRO A 20 6.02 -36.82 4.71
N GLY A 21 5.58 -35.74 5.35
CA GLY A 21 4.80 -35.78 6.58
C GLY A 21 3.33 -36.13 6.35
N CYS A 22 2.62 -35.37 5.51
CA CYS A 22 1.18 -35.55 5.28
C CYS A 22 0.83 -36.10 3.90
N LYS A 23 1.83 -36.31 3.01
CA LYS A 23 1.68 -36.82 1.63
C LYS A 23 0.85 -35.92 0.70
N ALA A 24 0.55 -34.68 1.11
CA ALA A 24 -0.10 -33.69 0.27
C ALA A 24 0.81 -33.28 -0.90
N TRP A 25 0.24 -33.08 -2.09
CA TRP A 25 0.95 -32.62 -3.28
C TRP A 25 0.92 -31.10 -3.40
N ASN A 26 2.01 -30.52 -3.92
CA ASN A 26 2.15 -29.08 -4.17
C ASN A 26 1.81 -28.18 -2.95
N SER A 27 2.07 -28.68 -1.75
CA SER A 27 1.73 -28.01 -0.49
C SER A 27 2.89 -27.22 0.13
N PHE A 28 4.05 -27.17 -0.52
CA PHE A 28 5.19 -26.41 -0.02
C PHE A 28 5.14 -24.96 -0.47
N ALA A 29 5.21 -24.05 0.50
CA ALA A 29 5.42 -22.62 0.29
C ALA A 29 6.84 -22.22 0.71
N GLU A 30 7.40 -21.22 0.03
CA GLU A 30 8.70 -20.66 0.33
C GLU A 30 8.55 -19.56 1.40
N GLU A 31 9.31 -19.66 2.48
CA GLU A 31 9.39 -18.60 3.48
C GLU A 31 10.77 -17.94 3.40
N PRO A 32 10.86 -16.62 3.21
CA PRO A 32 12.13 -15.93 3.25
C PRO A 32 12.69 -15.97 4.68
N VAL A 33 13.66 -16.85 4.90
CA VAL A 33 14.35 -16.91 6.19
C VAL A 33 15.11 -15.61 6.39
N SER A 34 14.67 -14.79 7.32
CA SER A 34 15.46 -13.67 7.83
C SER A 34 16.66 -14.22 8.60
N THR A 35 17.70 -14.67 7.90
CA THR A 35 18.97 -15.02 8.52
C THR A 35 19.60 -13.74 9.06
N GLY A 36 19.56 -13.60 10.37
CA GLY A 36 20.32 -12.58 11.08
C GLY A 36 21.82 -12.79 10.89
N LYS A 37 22.37 -12.29 9.79
CA LYS A 37 23.81 -12.05 9.65
C LYS A 37 24.08 -10.63 10.11
N LYS A 38 24.78 -10.51 11.27
CA LYS A 38 25.43 -9.28 11.68
C LYS A 38 26.36 -8.83 10.55
N ALA A 39 25.95 -7.84 9.76
CA ALA A 39 26.85 -7.06 8.94
C ALA A 39 27.07 -5.74 9.69
N SER A 40 28.31 -5.54 10.12
CA SER A 40 28.82 -4.27 10.61
C SER A 40 28.88 -3.29 9.43
N GLY A 41 28.03 -2.27 9.46
CA GLY A 41 28.03 -1.19 8.45
C GLY A 41 26.91 -0.21 8.80
N GLY A 42 27.27 1.02 9.23
CA GLY A 42 26.43 2.03 9.81
C GLY A 42 25.20 2.41 8.98
N GLY A 43 24.09 1.81 9.27
CA GLY A 43 22.75 2.22 8.89
C GLY A 43 21.97 2.45 10.18
N LYS A 44 21.30 3.59 10.29
CA LYS A 44 20.44 3.94 11.41
C LYS A 44 19.48 2.77 11.66
N SER A 45 19.70 2.03 12.74
CA SER A 45 18.76 1.02 13.22
C SER A 45 17.45 1.72 13.52
N VAL A 46 16.41 1.44 12.74
CA VAL A 46 15.04 1.62 13.22
C VAL A 46 14.92 0.71 14.42
N SER A 47 14.96 1.30 15.62
CA SER A 47 14.75 0.57 16.87
C SER A 47 13.41 -0.14 16.74
N ARG A 48 13.40 -1.48 16.75
CA ARG A 48 12.20 -2.24 17.09
C ARG A 48 11.83 -1.80 18.50
N GLN A 49 10.95 -0.80 18.58
CA GLN A 49 10.26 -0.54 19.83
C GLN A 49 9.58 -1.86 20.20
N GLN A 50 10.00 -2.44 21.31
CA GLN A 50 9.30 -3.57 21.91
C GLN A 50 7.87 -3.08 22.12
N SER A 51 6.93 -3.68 21.39
CA SER A 51 5.51 -3.36 21.52
C SER A 51 5.04 -3.94 22.85
N GLU A 52 5.03 -3.14 23.90
CA GLU A 52 4.43 -3.51 25.18
C GLU A 52 2.92 -3.20 25.14
N PRO A 53 2.08 -4.06 25.72
CA PRO A 53 0.65 -3.78 25.85
C PRO A 53 0.44 -2.49 26.64
N VAL A 54 -0.33 -1.56 26.08
CA VAL A 54 -0.67 -0.28 26.72
C VAL A 54 -2.15 -0.30 27.10
N ILE A 55 -2.50 0.24 28.27
CA ILE A 55 -3.88 0.36 28.71
C ILE A 55 -4.60 1.36 27.82
N LEU A 56 -5.73 0.95 27.19
CA LEU A 56 -6.49 1.78 26.25
C LEU A 56 -6.83 3.16 26.82
N LYS A 57 -7.15 3.27 28.12
CA LYS A 57 -7.46 4.52 28.80
C LYS A 57 -6.27 5.51 28.88
N GLU A 58 -5.05 5.01 28.79
CA GLU A 58 -3.82 5.82 28.87
C GLU A 58 -3.34 6.30 27.49
N ILE A 59 -3.97 5.82 26.41
CA ILE A 59 -3.69 6.26 25.07
C ILE A 59 -4.30 7.65 24.88
N SER A 60 -3.47 8.68 24.84
CA SER A 60 -3.93 10.02 24.46
C SER A 60 -4.16 10.03 22.94
N LEU A 61 -5.41 10.16 22.53
CA LEU A 61 -5.75 10.47 21.15
C LEU A 61 -5.32 11.93 20.88
N LYS A 62 -4.21 12.15 20.21
CA LYS A 62 -4.06 13.37 19.43
C LYS A 62 -5.14 13.28 18.37
N GLU A 63 -5.99 14.31 18.24
CA GLU A 63 -6.91 14.40 17.09
C GLU A 63 -6.04 14.24 15.84
N ASP A 64 -6.18 13.09 15.19
CA ASP A 64 -5.49 12.84 13.92
C ASP A 64 -5.98 13.92 12.96
N GLU A 65 -5.08 14.79 12.50
CA GLU A 65 -5.39 15.79 11.49
C GLU A 65 -5.81 15.06 10.22
N ARG A 66 -7.12 14.94 10.02
CA ARG A 66 -7.69 14.31 8.85
C ARG A 66 -7.57 15.24 7.65
N GLN A 67 -7.14 14.71 6.53
CA GLN A 67 -7.10 15.44 5.28
C GLN A 67 -8.45 15.30 4.57
N THR A 68 -9.17 16.40 4.41
CA THR A 68 -10.42 16.39 3.64
C THR A 68 -10.15 16.09 2.17
N THR A 69 -11.01 15.25 1.59
CA THR A 69 -11.00 14.97 0.15
C THR A 69 -11.73 16.05 -0.64
N ASN A 70 -12.40 16.99 0.04
CA ASN A 70 -13.33 17.96 -0.53
C ASN A 70 -14.50 17.31 -1.32
N ILE A 71 -14.82 16.06 -0.99
CA ILE A 71 -16.00 15.33 -1.48
C ILE A 71 -16.79 14.92 -0.25
N GLY A 72 -17.85 15.69 0.08
CA GLY A 72 -18.56 15.58 1.36
C GLY A 72 -19.05 14.17 1.69
N GLU A 73 -19.60 13.43 0.71
CA GLU A 73 -20.03 12.04 0.95
C GLU A 73 -18.85 11.09 1.21
N LEU A 74 -17.72 11.29 0.54
CA LEU A 74 -16.53 10.48 0.79
C LEU A 74 -15.96 10.80 2.16
N ASP A 75 -15.83 12.07 2.52
CA ASP A 75 -15.37 12.49 3.85
C ASP A 75 -16.28 11.96 4.95
N ARG A 76 -17.61 11.96 4.74
CA ARG A 76 -18.56 11.36 5.67
C ARG A 76 -18.30 9.87 5.89
N VAL A 77 -18.07 9.11 4.81
CA VAL A 77 -17.77 7.67 4.88
C VAL A 77 -16.42 7.42 5.56
N LEU A 78 -15.44 8.28 5.33
CA LEU A 78 -14.11 8.21 5.94
C LEU A 78 -14.06 8.76 7.38
N GLY A 79 -15.20 9.23 7.92
CA GLY A 79 -15.27 9.78 9.28
C GLY A 79 -14.63 11.17 9.42
N GLY A 80 -14.66 11.98 8.34
CA GLY A 80 -14.16 13.35 8.31
C GLY A 80 -12.94 13.57 7.41
N GLY A 81 -12.50 12.57 6.67
CA GLY A 81 -11.38 12.65 5.74
C GLY A 81 -10.35 11.52 5.89
N ILE A 82 -9.28 11.60 5.14
CA ILE A 82 -8.21 10.60 5.12
C ILE A 82 -7.31 10.78 6.34
N VAL A 83 -7.10 9.70 7.08
CA VAL A 83 -6.13 9.67 8.19
C VAL A 83 -4.72 9.43 7.64
N PRO A 84 -3.70 10.22 8.02
CA PRO A 84 -2.33 9.96 7.62
C PRO A 84 -1.88 8.53 7.95
N GLY A 85 -1.23 7.86 7.01
CA GLY A 85 -0.79 6.46 7.16
C GLY A 85 -1.89 5.41 7.00
N SER A 86 -3.15 5.80 6.74
CA SER A 86 -4.23 4.84 6.48
C SER A 86 -4.18 4.28 5.06
N LEU A 87 -4.71 3.06 4.90
CA LEU A 87 -4.95 2.43 3.61
C LEU A 87 -6.46 2.41 3.34
N VAL A 88 -6.89 3.03 2.24
CA VAL A 88 -8.30 3.07 1.83
C VAL A 88 -8.48 2.23 0.57
N LEU A 89 -9.35 1.21 0.63
CA LEU A 89 -9.72 0.40 -0.52
C LEU A 89 -11.04 0.90 -1.12
N VAL A 90 -11.03 1.24 -2.41
CA VAL A 90 -12.23 1.62 -3.17
C VAL A 90 -12.63 0.49 -4.10
N GLY A 91 -13.66 -0.27 -3.73
CA GLY A 91 -14.22 -1.38 -4.50
C GLY A 91 -15.45 -0.98 -5.32
N GLY A 92 -15.84 -1.81 -6.28
CA GLY A 92 -17.07 -1.67 -7.08
C GLY A 92 -16.93 -2.24 -8.50
N ASP A 93 -18.03 -2.31 -9.23
CA ASP A 93 -18.10 -2.88 -10.57
C ASP A 93 -17.26 -2.11 -11.60
N PRO A 94 -16.82 -2.76 -12.67
CA PRO A 94 -16.18 -2.08 -13.79
C PRO A 94 -17.07 -0.96 -14.35
N GLY A 95 -16.48 0.19 -14.67
CA GLY A 95 -17.20 1.31 -15.27
C GLY A 95 -17.99 2.21 -14.30
N ILE A 96 -18.14 1.88 -13.01
CA ILE A 96 -18.92 2.66 -12.04
C ILE A 96 -18.31 4.04 -11.71
N GLY A 97 -17.08 4.30 -12.13
CA GLY A 97 -16.43 5.59 -11.92
C GLY A 97 -15.32 5.64 -10.88
N LYS A 98 -14.85 4.49 -10.35
CA LYS A 98 -13.78 4.43 -9.33
C LYS A 98 -12.55 5.28 -9.68
N SER A 99 -11.99 5.07 -10.87
CA SER A 99 -10.80 5.81 -11.32
C SER A 99 -11.06 7.32 -11.51
N THR A 100 -12.29 7.70 -11.83
CA THR A 100 -12.69 9.11 -11.91
C THR A 100 -12.76 9.72 -10.52
N LEU A 101 -13.39 9.02 -9.57
CA LEU A 101 -13.46 9.45 -8.17
C LEU A 101 -12.04 9.59 -7.58
N LEU A 102 -11.18 8.59 -7.76
CA LEU A 102 -9.80 8.64 -7.26
C LEU A 102 -9.02 9.81 -7.86
N LEU A 103 -9.19 10.08 -9.15
CA LEU A 103 -8.51 11.21 -9.80
C LEU A 103 -9.02 12.57 -9.28
N GLN A 104 -10.31 12.69 -8.95
CA GLN A 104 -10.88 13.88 -8.29
C GLN A 104 -10.31 14.06 -6.87
N VAL A 105 -10.24 12.98 -6.10
CA VAL A 105 -9.60 13.00 -4.76
C VAL A 105 -8.16 13.46 -4.86
N CYS A 106 -7.38 12.88 -5.77
CA CYS A 106 -5.98 13.25 -5.99
C CYS A 106 -5.83 14.73 -6.38
N ARG A 107 -6.72 15.23 -7.24
CA ARG A 107 -6.76 16.64 -7.59
C ARG A 107 -7.00 17.53 -6.36
N ASN A 108 -8.04 17.24 -5.60
CA ASN A 108 -8.42 18.04 -4.44
C ASN A 108 -7.30 18.05 -3.37
N LEU A 109 -6.67 16.89 -3.11
CA LEU A 109 -5.51 16.80 -2.20
C LEU A 109 -4.33 17.62 -2.71
N ALA A 110 -4.05 17.58 -4.01
CA ALA A 110 -2.98 18.35 -4.62
C ALA A 110 -3.27 19.87 -4.55
N GLU A 111 -4.53 20.29 -4.75
CA GLU A 111 -4.97 21.67 -4.59
C GLU A 111 -4.84 22.17 -3.14
N ASN A 112 -5.03 21.28 -2.16
CA ASN A 112 -4.80 21.54 -0.73
C ASN A 112 -3.31 21.54 -0.34
N GLY A 113 -2.40 21.43 -1.30
CA GLY A 113 -0.95 21.49 -1.08
C GLY A 113 -0.26 20.16 -0.79
N SER A 114 -0.99 19.04 -0.81
CA SER A 114 -0.39 17.71 -0.65
C SER A 114 0.37 17.29 -1.91
N SER A 115 1.55 16.68 -1.74
CA SER A 115 2.22 15.99 -2.84
C SER A 115 1.55 14.65 -3.11
N VAL A 116 1.03 14.46 -4.31
CA VAL A 116 0.22 13.29 -4.68
C VAL A 116 0.87 12.52 -5.82
N LEU A 117 1.03 11.22 -5.67
CA LEU A 117 1.46 10.31 -6.72
C LEU A 117 0.30 9.39 -7.11
N TYR A 118 -0.19 9.53 -8.34
CA TYR A 118 -1.20 8.65 -8.94
C TYR A 118 -0.51 7.56 -9.76
N ILE A 119 -0.69 6.31 -9.37
CA ILE A 119 -0.09 5.15 -10.05
C ILE A 119 -1.19 4.38 -10.78
N SER A 120 -0.95 4.05 -12.04
CA SER A 120 -1.86 3.26 -12.86
C SER A 120 -1.13 2.07 -13.48
N GLY A 121 -1.67 0.86 -13.28
CA GLY A 121 -1.22 -0.37 -13.94
C GLY A 121 -2.03 -0.73 -15.19
N GLU A 122 -3.15 -0.05 -15.46
CA GLU A 122 -4.07 -0.41 -16.54
C GLU A 122 -4.15 0.66 -17.65
N GLU A 123 -4.04 1.94 -17.29
CA GLU A 123 -4.26 3.06 -18.20
C GLU A 123 -2.95 3.76 -18.55
N SER A 124 -2.85 4.18 -19.82
CA SER A 124 -1.73 5.01 -20.27
C SER A 124 -1.87 6.46 -19.80
N LEU A 125 -0.73 7.18 -19.70
CA LEU A 125 -0.70 8.61 -19.36
C LEU A 125 -1.67 9.44 -20.22
N ARG A 126 -1.81 9.11 -21.51
CA ARG A 126 -2.73 9.79 -22.43
C ARG A 126 -4.19 9.60 -22.04
N GLN A 127 -4.58 8.39 -21.67
CA GLN A 127 -5.96 8.10 -21.24
C GLN A 127 -6.31 8.81 -19.95
N ILE A 128 -5.38 8.79 -18.97
CA ILE A 128 -5.55 9.51 -17.71
C ILE A 128 -5.65 11.01 -17.99
N LYS A 129 -4.81 11.56 -18.85
CA LYS A 129 -4.86 13.00 -19.22
C LYS A 129 -6.18 13.40 -19.88
N LEU A 130 -6.73 12.57 -20.77
CA LEU A 130 -8.04 12.82 -21.39
C LEU A 130 -9.16 12.81 -20.33
N ARG A 131 -9.10 11.93 -19.34
CA ARG A 131 -10.04 11.90 -18.21
C ARG A 131 -9.86 13.13 -17.33
N ALA A 132 -8.63 13.47 -16.99
CA ALA A 132 -8.30 14.64 -16.18
C ALA A 132 -8.88 15.94 -16.77
N ASN A 133 -8.77 16.12 -18.09
CA ASN A 133 -9.32 17.30 -18.78
C ASN A 133 -10.83 17.47 -18.62
N ARG A 134 -11.57 16.38 -18.34
CA ARG A 134 -13.03 16.45 -18.08
C ARG A 134 -13.34 16.82 -16.63
N ILE A 135 -12.42 16.58 -15.71
CA ILE A 135 -12.57 16.85 -14.29
C ILE A 135 -12.24 18.31 -14.00
N GLY A 136 -11.23 18.86 -14.66
CA GLY A 136 -10.81 20.25 -14.50
C GLY A 136 -9.30 20.44 -14.63
N THR A 137 -8.80 21.50 -14.01
CA THR A 137 -7.37 21.83 -13.96
C THR A 137 -6.67 21.05 -12.85
N PHE A 138 -5.40 20.81 -13.03
CA PHE A 138 -4.53 20.12 -12.08
C PHE A 138 -3.24 20.93 -11.93
N ASN A 139 -2.72 20.96 -10.72
CA ASN A 139 -1.46 21.63 -10.41
C ASN A 139 -0.26 20.66 -10.45
N GLU A 140 0.91 21.17 -10.18
CA GLU A 140 2.19 20.45 -10.22
C GLU A 140 2.38 19.46 -9.06
N ASN A 141 1.55 19.55 -8.01
CA ASN A 141 1.62 18.65 -6.86
C ASN A 141 1.11 17.25 -7.18
N LEU A 142 0.39 17.06 -8.32
CA LEU A 142 -0.05 15.73 -8.77
C LEU A 142 0.88 15.19 -9.85
N GLN A 143 1.52 14.08 -9.53
CA GLN A 143 2.39 13.34 -10.44
C GLN A 143 1.74 12.02 -10.83
N LEU A 144 2.01 11.57 -12.08
CA LEU A 144 1.46 10.34 -12.64
C LEU A 144 2.58 9.34 -12.94
N LEU A 145 2.38 8.09 -12.58
CA LEU A 145 3.24 6.97 -12.94
C LEU A 145 2.39 5.85 -13.57
N CYS A 146 2.75 5.40 -14.76
CA CYS A 146 2.15 4.23 -15.39
C CYS A 146 3.15 3.08 -15.30
N GLU A 147 2.97 2.18 -14.33
CA GLU A 147 3.87 1.08 -14.04
C GLU A 147 3.12 -0.08 -13.38
N THR A 148 3.46 -1.31 -13.75
CA THR A 148 2.89 -2.54 -13.18
C THR A 148 3.89 -3.29 -12.29
N ASN A 149 5.19 -3.00 -12.43
CA ASN A 149 6.22 -3.59 -11.61
C ASN A 149 6.28 -2.88 -10.25
N LEU A 150 5.93 -3.61 -9.19
CA LEU A 150 5.88 -3.08 -7.82
C LEU A 150 7.27 -2.69 -7.28
N ASP A 151 8.35 -3.31 -7.73
CA ASP A 151 9.71 -2.96 -7.30
C ASP A 151 10.08 -1.57 -7.83
N ILE A 152 9.73 -1.27 -9.10
CA ILE A 152 9.94 0.05 -9.70
C ILE A 152 9.05 1.10 -8.99
N VAL A 153 7.79 0.77 -8.73
CA VAL A 153 6.87 1.65 -7.98
C VAL A 153 7.47 2.00 -6.62
N ARG A 154 7.93 1.00 -5.87
CA ARG A 154 8.54 1.20 -4.56
C ARG A 154 9.79 2.08 -4.64
N GLU A 155 10.67 1.81 -5.60
CA GLU A 155 11.89 2.61 -5.81
C GLU A 155 11.59 4.09 -6.10
N VAL A 156 10.54 4.36 -6.90
CA VAL A 156 10.08 5.74 -7.18
C VAL A 156 9.53 6.41 -5.92
N MET A 157 8.79 5.67 -5.08
CA MET A 157 8.24 6.20 -3.83
C MET A 157 9.33 6.50 -2.79
N GLU A 158 10.37 5.68 -2.70
CA GLU A 158 11.49 5.85 -1.76
C GLU A 158 12.41 7.04 -2.12
N ARG A 159 12.41 7.49 -3.38
CA ARG A 159 13.20 8.65 -3.85
C ARG A 159 12.53 10.01 -3.59
N LYS A 160 11.28 10.02 -3.17
CA LYS A 160 10.46 11.21 -2.93
C LYS A 160 10.38 11.57 -1.44
#